data_b325e1ccbf1f35e70acc87ec5634dfe3
#
_entry.id   b325e1ccbf1f35e70acc87ec5634dfe3
#
_cell.length_a   1.000
_cell.length_b   1.000
_cell.length_c   1.000
_cell.angle_alpha   90.00
_cell.angle_beta   90.00
_cell.angle_gamma   90.00
#
_symmetry.space_group_name_H-M   'P 1'
#
loop_
_entity.id
_entity.type
_entity.pdbx_description
1 polymer ?
#
loop_
_entity_poly.entity_id
_entity_poly.type
_entity_poly.pdbx_seq_one_letter_code
_entity_poly.pdbx_strand_id
1 'polypeptide(L)'
;MSKIQHVTAQRFALPLKEVLSDAMHGDHTHFELICATITLENGLSGSGYSYTGGKGGHAIVAMIEHDLAPYLTGRDSVDVEALYEGMNFHIHYVGRGGIAAFAISALDIALWDLRCKAADKPLYEMLGGASDRCKAYRGGIDLNYPLPKLLASIEGYLDEGFDAVKIKVGKAELAEDVKRVRAVRQLIGDDIDFMVDANYALDYAR
;
A
#
# COMPACT_ATOMS: atom_id res chain seq x y z
N MET A 1 27.51 -1.24 8.87
CA MET A 1 26.81 -0.02 8.42
C MET A 1 26.97 1.04 9.51
N SER A 2 26.48 2.26 9.28
CA SER A 2 26.57 3.37 10.22
C SER A 2 25.36 3.40 11.16
N LYS A 3 25.46 4.15 12.26
CA LYS A 3 24.35 4.34 13.19
C LYS A 3 23.29 5.25 12.58
N ILE A 4 22.04 5.03 13.00
CA ILE A 4 20.91 5.87 12.66
C ILE A 4 21.07 7.22 13.36
N GLN A 5 21.14 8.31 12.60
CA GLN A 5 21.29 9.66 13.10
C GLN A 5 19.95 10.36 13.26
N HIS A 6 19.09 10.25 12.25
CA HIS A 6 17.78 10.91 12.22
C HIS A 6 16.70 10.00 11.64
N VAL A 7 15.51 10.10 12.21
CA VAL A 7 14.28 9.51 11.68
C VAL A 7 13.23 10.62 11.62
N THR A 8 12.65 10.81 10.46
CA THR A 8 11.61 11.83 10.23
C THR A 8 10.39 11.22 9.55
N ALA A 9 9.23 11.82 9.76
CA ALA A 9 8.01 11.43 9.08
C ALA A 9 7.26 12.66 8.55
N GLN A 10 6.66 12.53 7.37
CA GLN A 10 5.84 13.57 6.77
C GLN A 10 4.55 12.98 6.24
N ARG A 11 3.44 13.70 6.47
CA ARG A 11 2.12 13.34 5.95
C ARG A 11 1.76 14.23 4.77
N PHE A 12 1.31 13.60 3.68
CA PHE A 12 0.77 14.26 2.51
C PHE A 12 -0.70 13.87 2.34
N ALA A 13 -1.58 14.84 2.14
CA ALA A 13 -2.93 14.59 1.68
C ALA A 13 -2.93 14.62 0.15
N LEU A 14 -3.28 13.49 -0.48
CA LEU A 14 -3.27 13.31 -1.93
C LEU A 14 -4.71 13.35 -2.43
N PRO A 15 -5.18 14.49 -2.97
CA PRO A 15 -6.52 14.58 -3.50
C PRO A 15 -6.68 13.67 -4.73
N LEU A 16 -7.82 13.00 -4.81
CA LEU A 16 -8.18 12.23 -6.00
C LEU A 16 -8.79 13.14 -7.06
N LYS A 17 -8.59 12.81 -8.32
CA LYS A 17 -9.17 13.57 -9.46
C LYS A 17 -10.69 13.50 -9.49
N GLU A 18 -11.25 12.46 -8.90
CA GLU A 18 -12.69 12.21 -8.77
C GLU A 18 -12.96 11.36 -7.53
N VAL A 19 -14.20 11.33 -7.10
CA VAL A 19 -14.62 10.45 -6.00
C VAL A 19 -14.61 9.00 -6.48
N LEU A 20 -13.91 8.15 -5.74
CA LEU A 20 -13.86 6.71 -5.96
C LEU A 20 -14.60 6.02 -4.82
N SER A 21 -15.24 4.89 -5.08
CA SER A 21 -15.99 4.16 -4.04
C SER A 21 -15.71 2.67 -4.05
N ASP A 22 -15.66 2.09 -2.87
CA ASP A 22 -15.74 0.65 -2.64
C ASP A 22 -16.89 0.29 -1.68
N ALA A 23 -17.16 -1.00 -1.54
CA ALA A 23 -18.37 -1.47 -0.82
C ALA A 23 -18.25 -1.37 0.71
N MET A 24 -17.03 -1.36 1.27
CA MET A 24 -16.81 -1.32 2.72
C MET A 24 -16.55 0.10 3.22
N HIS A 25 -15.72 0.87 2.50
CA HIS A 25 -15.25 2.16 2.98
C HIS A 25 -16.06 3.33 2.43
N GLY A 26 -16.92 3.08 1.41
CA GLY A 26 -17.71 4.11 0.74
C GLY A 26 -16.84 5.02 -0.14
N ASP A 27 -17.06 6.32 -0.04
CA ASP A 27 -16.45 7.31 -0.90
C ASP A 27 -15.07 7.76 -0.42
N HIS A 28 -14.12 7.73 -1.35
CA HIS A 28 -12.76 8.26 -1.19
C HIS A 28 -12.60 9.54 -2.00
N THR A 29 -12.22 10.63 -1.33
CA THR A 29 -11.91 11.93 -1.96
C THR A 29 -10.41 12.21 -1.98
N HIS A 30 -9.66 11.57 -1.11
CA HIS A 30 -8.21 11.68 -0.98
C HIS A 30 -7.65 10.46 -0.25
N PHE A 31 -6.34 10.24 -0.38
CA PHE A 31 -5.58 9.36 0.49
C PHE A 31 -4.55 10.17 1.28
N GLU A 32 -4.16 9.68 2.45
CA GLU A 32 -2.99 10.19 3.15
C GLU A 32 -1.80 9.28 2.88
N LEU A 33 -0.68 9.86 2.51
CA LEU A 33 0.61 9.17 2.39
C LEU A 33 1.50 9.63 3.55
N ILE A 34 2.03 8.68 4.29
CA ILE A 34 2.98 8.93 5.38
C ILE A 34 4.35 8.42 4.93
N CYS A 35 5.25 9.34 4.60
CA CYS A 35 6.62 9.03 4.21
C CYS A 35 7.53 9.10 5.44
N ALA A 36 8.29 8.03 5.69
CA ALA A 36 9.34 7.98 6.68
C ALA A 36 10.71 8.03 6.02
N THR A 37 11.65 8.77 6.59
CA THR A 37 13.05 8.81 6.13
C THR A 37 13.97 8.53 7.31
N ILE A 38 14.89 7.59 7.12
CA ILE A 38 15.95 7.26 8.07
C ILE A 38 17.27 7.70 7.46
N THR A 39 18.04 8.50 8.19
CA THR A 39 19.35 8.99 7.77
C THR A 39 20.42 8.47 8.72
N LEU A 40 21.52 7.94 8.17
CA LEU A 40 22.66 7.44 8.91
C LEU A 40 23.70 8.55 9.13
N GLU A 41 24.61 8.35 10.11
CA GLU A 41 25.70 9.28 10.41
C GLU A 41 26.62 9.54 9.21
N ASN A 42 26.73 8.60 8.28
CA ASN A 42 27.52 8.75 7.04
C ASN A 42 26.77 9.46 5.91
N GLY A 43 25.54 9.94 6.15
CA GLY A 43 24.71 10.69 5.19
C GLY A 43 23.85 9.79 4.28
N LEU A 44 24.01 8.47 4.30
CA LEU A 44 23.14 7.58 3.54
C LEU A 44 21.72 7.65 4.11
N SER A 45 20.70 7.69 3.24
CA SER A 45 19.30 7.74 3.66
C SER A 45 18.45 6.72 2.93
N GLY A 46 17.46 6.17 3.66
CA GLY A 46 16.42 5.32 3.12
C GLY A 46 15.04 5.90 3.38
N SER A 47 14.13 5.58 2.49
CA SER A 47 12.75 6.05 2.55
C SER A 47 11.77 4.91 2.49
N GLY A 48 10.72 5.00 3.28
CA GLY A 48 9.60 4.08 3.26
C GLY A 48 8.30 4.82 3.44
N TYR A 49 7.20 4.13 3.25
CA TYR A 49 5.89 4.77 3.39
C TYR A 49 4.81 3.80 3.87
N SER A 50 3.77 4.37 4.42
CA SER A 50 2.46 3.75 4.56
C SER A 50 1.37 4.73 4.13
N TYR A 51 0.12 4.27 4.03
CA TYR A 51 -0.96 5.13 3.59
C TYR A 51 -2.26 4.84 4.36
N THR A 52 -3.19 5.78 4.32
CA THR A 52 -4.54 5.60 4.85
C THR A 52 -5.60 6.05 3.86
N GLY A 53 -6.85 5.62 4.09
CA GLY A 53 -8.02 6.09 3.35
C GLY A 53 -8.49 7.50 3.75
N GLY A 54 -7.55 8.40 4.09
CA GLY A 54 -7.85 9.80 4.42
C GLY A 54 -8.07 10.09 5.90
N LYS A 55 -7.81 9.12 6.80
CA LYS A 55 -7.94 9.31 8.25
C LYS A 55 -6.84 8.58 9.00
N GLY A 56 -6.34 9.18 10.09
CA GLY A 56 -5.37 8.55 11.00
C GLY A 56 -3.91 8.84 10.69
N GLY A 57 -3.56 9.48 9.58
CA GLY A 57 -2.18 9.76 9.20
C GLY A 57 -1.40 10.59 10.21
N HIS A 58 -2.04 11.55 10.91
CA HIS A 58 -1.39 12.30 11.98
C HIS A 58 -0.97 11.43 13.17
N ALA A 59 -1.78 10.43 13.53
CA ALA A 59 -1.45 9.52 14.61
C ALA A 59 -0.29 8.58 14.22
N ILE A 60 -0.19 8.20 12.94
CA ILE A 60 0.95 7.42 12.42
C ILE A 60 2.23 8.25 12.49
N VAL A 61 2.19 9.51 12.06
CA VAL A 61 3.35 10.43 12.17
C VAL A 61 3.77 10.58 13.63
N ALA A 62 2.83 10.83 14.55
CA ALA A 62 3.12 10.97 15.98
C ALA A 62 3.77 9.70 16.57
N MET A 63 3.27 8.52 16.23
CA MET A 63 3.86 7.23 16.62
C MET A 63 5.30 7.10 16.13
N ILE A 64 5.57 7.50 14.89
CA ILE A 64 6.94 7.48 14.34
C ILE A 64 7.82 8.48 15.10
N GLU A 65 7.41 9.73 15.22
CA GLU A 65 8.26 10.82 15.73
C GLU A 65 8.51 10.73 17.24
N HIS A 66 7.50 10.34 18.03
CA HIS A 66 7.59 10.40 19.48
C HIS A 66 7.95 9.06 20.13
N ASP A 67 7.65 7.93 19.50
CA ASP A 67 7.89 6.61 20.09
C ASP A 67 8.99 5.84 19.36
N LEU A 68 8.92 5.73 18.03
CA LEU A 68 9.81 4.85 17.26
C LEU A 68 11.12 5.54 16.85
N ALA A 69 11.11 6.83 16.51
CA ALA A 69 12.33 7.56 16.15
C ALA A 69 13.33 7.64 17.31
N PRO A 70 12.94 7.96 18.56
CA PRO A 70 13.86 7.89 19.71
C PRO A 70 14.40 6.49 19.96
N TYR A 71 13.59 5.45 19.73
CA TYR A 71 14.01 4.06 19.86
C TYR A 71 15.10 3.70 18.82
N LEU A 72 14.95 4.12 17.56
CA LEU A 72 15.86 3.79 16.47
C LEU A 72 17.15 4.61 16.48
N THR A 73 17.09 5.88 16.91
CA THR A 73 18.25 6.79 16.89
C THR A 73 19.41 6.24 17.72
N GLY A 74 20.60 6.25 17.14
CA GLY A 74 21.83 5.72 17.76
C GLY A 74 22.02 4.20 17.62
N ARG A 75 21.04 3.47 17.13
CA ARG A 75 21.16 2.02 16.86
C ARG A 75 21.90 1.76 15.55
N ASP A 76 22.51 0.59 15.46
CA ASP A 76 23.11 0.13 14.21
C ASP A 76 22.01 -0.27 13.23
N SER A 77 22.15 0.11 11.96
CA SER A 77 21.17 -0.16 10.88
C SER A 77 21.40 -1.50 10.17
N VAL A 78 22.34 -2.33 10.63
CA VAL A 78 22.73 -3.58 9.94
C VAL A 78 21.66 -4.65 9.99
N ASP A 79 21.09 -4.89 11.16
CA ASP A 79 20.12 -5.96 11.39
C ASP A 79 18.68 -5.41 11.36
N VAL A 80 18.11 -5.37 10.13
CA VAL A 80 16.77 -4.85 9.89
C VAL A 80 15.73 -5.69 10.61
N GLU A 81 15.92 -7.01 10.63
CA GLU A 81 14.99 -7.95 11.26
C GLU A 81 14.95 -7.74 12.79
N ALA A 82 16.10 -7.58 13.43
CA ALA A 82 16.15 -7.28 14.87
C ALA A 82 15.59 -5.90 15.21
N LEU A 83 15.77 -4.91 14.33
CA LEU A 83 15.14 -3.59 14.50
C LEU A 83 13.62 -3.66 14.37
N TYR A 84 13.10 -4.44 13.41
CA TYR A 84 11.67 -4.69 13.26
C TYR A 84 11.06 -5.35 14.49
N GLU A 85 11.65 -6.44 14.99
CA GLU A 85 11.21 -7.10 16.21
C GLU A 85 11.29 -6.17 17.43
N GLY A 86 12.38 -5.41 17.52
CA GLY A 86 12.60 -4.46 18.59
C GLY A 86 11.58 -3.32 18.58
N MET A 87 11.21 -2.75 17.44
CA MET A 87 10.11 -1.77 17.31
C MET A 87 8.78 -2.36 17.79
N ASN A 88 8.45 -3.57 17.36
CA ASN A 88 7.23 -4.26 17.81
C ASN A 88 7.20 -4.47 19.33
N PHE A 89 8.34 -4.86 19.92
CA PHE A 89 8.43 -5.02 21.38
C PHE A 89 8.38 -3.68 22.11
N HIS A 90 9.03 -2.66 21.58
CA HIS A 90 9.08 -1.32 22.21
C HIS A 90 7.69 -0.73 22.44
N ILE A 91 6.78 -0.92 21.48
CA ILE A 91 5.41 -0.41 21.56
C ILE A 91 4.37 -1.51 21.86
N HIS A 92 4.80 -2.70 22.34
CA HIS A 92 3.91 -3.85 22.54
C HIS A 92 2.72 -3.57 23.47
N TYR A 93 2.88 -2.64 24.41
CA TYR A 93 1.84 -2.30 25.39
C TYR A 93 0.61 -1.62 24.75
N VAL A 94 0.82 -0.83 23.68
CA VAL A 94 -0.28 -0.19 22.96
C VAL A 94 -0.87 -1.09 21.87
N GLY A 95 -0.37 -2.31 21.74
CA GLY A 95 -0.91 -3.35 20.89
C GLY A 95 -0.28 -3.42 19.50
N ARG A 96 -0.60 -4.49 18.80
CA ARG A 96 -0.21 -4.73 17.41
C ARG A 96 -1.35 -4.38 16.48
N GLY A 97 -1.02 -3.98 15.25
CA GLY A 97 -2.00 -3.64 14.23
C GLY A 97 -2.36 -2.14 14.26
N GLY A 98 -3.23 -1.74 13.33
CA GLY A 98 -3.65 -0.36 13.19
C GLY A 98 -2.48 0.61 13.08
N ILE A 99 -2.52 1.72 13.80
CA ILE A 99 -1.53 2.81 13.76
C ILE A 99 -0.11 2.30 14.01
N ALA A 100 0.08 1.40 14.98
CA ALA A 100 1.38 0.82 15.29
C ALA A 100 1.97 0.07 14.09
N ALA A 101 1.19 -0.80 13.45
CA ALA A 101 1.65 -1.54 12.27
C ALA A 101 1.93 -0.63 11.07
N PHE A 102 1.12 0.40 10.83
CA PHE A 102 1.37 1.39 9.77
C PHE A 102 2.68 2.15 10.00
N ALA A 103 2.95 2.57 11.23
CA ALA A 103 4.17 3.28 11.59
C ALA A 103 5.42 2.40 11.42
N ILE A 104 5.38 1.16 11.95
CA ILE A 104 6.49 0.19 11.80
C ILE A 104 6.70 -0.14 10.32
N SER A 105 5.64 -0.36 9.54
CA SER A 105 5.76 -0.68 8.10
C SER A 105 6.51 0.41 7.33
N ALA A 106 6.22 1.68 7.56
CA ALA A 106 6.93 2.78 6.89
C ALA A 106 8.41 2.79 7.24
N LEU A 107 8.75 2.52 8.52
CA LEU A 107 10.14 2.48 8.99
C LEU A 107 10.88 1.22 8.51
N ASP A 108 10.22 0.08 8.48
CA ASP A 108 10.78 -1.17 7.98
C ASP A 108 11.16 -1.07 6.51
N ILE A 109 10.27 -0.51 5.67
CA ILE A 109 10.58 -0.24 4.27
C ILE A 109 11.78 0.70 4.15
N ALA A 110 11.87 1.75 4.99
CA ALA A 110 13.01 2.66 4.97
C ALA A 110 14.32 1.98 5.37
N LEU A 111 14.29 1.05 6.33
CA LEU A 111 15.48 0.26 6.74
C LEU A 111 15.92 -0.70 5.62
N TRP A 112 14.99 -1.36 4.95
CA TRP A 112 15.30 -2.19 3.79
C TRP A 112 15.85 -1.39 2.62
N ASP A 113 15.30 -0.20 2.34
CA ASP A 113 15.83 0.72 1.32
C ASP A 113 17.28 1.14 1.64
N LEU A 114 17.58 1.45 2.91
CA LEU A 114 18.94 1.72 3.37
C LEU A 114 19.88 0.52 3.14
N ARG A 115 19.44 -0.67 3.52
CA ARG A 115 20.22 -1.90 3.38
C ARG A 115 20.54 -2.19 1.91
N CYS A 116 19.56 -2.00 1.04
CA CYS A 116 19.69 -2.17 -0.39
C CYS A 116 20.67 -1.16 -1.00
N LYS A 117 20.53 0.12 -0.66
CA LYS A 117 21.43 1.20 -1.11
C LYS A 117 22.86 1.01 -0.61
N ALA A 118 23.04 0.58 0.64
CA ALA A 118 24.36 0.31 1.20
C ALA A 118 25.06 -0.88 0.50
N ALA A 119 24.32 -1.83 -0.03
CA ALA A 119 24.82 -2.98 -0.76
C ALA A 119 24.89 -2.77 -2.28
N ASP A 120 24.39 -1.64 -2.78
CA ASP A 120 24.19 -1.35 -4.22
C ASP A 120 23.43 -2.48 -4.93
N LYS A 121 22.33 -2.95 -4.30
CA LYS A 121 21.50 -4.04 -4.80
C LYS A 121 20.01 -3.71 -4.68
N PRO A 122 19.20 -4.10 -5.65
CA PRO A 122 17.75 -3.99 -5.53
C PRO A 122 17.21 -4.97 -4.49
N LEU A 123 16.03 -4.64 -3.94
CA LEU A 123 15.41 -5.41 -2.84
C LEU A 123 15.18 -6.89 -3.21
N TYR A 124 14.78 -7.18 -4.45
CA TYR A 124 14.51 -8.55 -4.86
C TYR A 124 15.77 -9.44 -4.79
N GLU A 125 16.95 -8.89 -5.14
CA GLU A 125 18.23 -9.61 -4.99
C GLU A 125 18.62 -9.77 -3.52
N MET A 126 18.43 -8.72 -2.71
CA MET A 126 18.73 -8.78 -1.27
C MET A 126 17.92 -9.85 -0.54
N LEU A 127 16.71 -10.11 -1.00
CA LEU A 127 15.80 -11.13 -0.46
C LEU A 127 15.93 -12.50 -1.16
N GLY A 128 16.93 -12.66 -2.05
CA GLY A 128 17.18 -13.94 -2.73
C GLY A 128 16.17 -14.23 -3.86
N GLY A 129 15.51 -13.21 -4.40
CA GLY A 129 14.57 -13.35 -5.51
C GLY A 129 15.27 -13.75 -6.81
N ALA A 130 14.59 -14.59 -7.61
CA ALA A 130 15.11 -15.12 -8.87
C ALA A 130 14.73 -14.27 -10.09
N SER A 131 13.88 -13.27 -9.94
CA SER A 131 13.34 -12.47 -11.04
C SER A 131 13.18 -11.01 -10.65
N ASP A 132 13.48 -10.11 -11.57
CA ASP A 132 13.21 -8.67 -11.50
C ASP A 132 11.80 -8.30 -12.00
N ARG A 133 10.99 -9.31 -12.34
CA ARG A 133 9.67 -9.13 -12.94
C ARG A 133 8.58 -9.86 -12.18
N CYS A 134 7.41 -9.23 -12.10
CA CYS A 134 6.17 -9.86 -11.67
C CYS A 134 5.02 -9.45 -12.61
N LYS A 135 4.01 -10.32 -12.75
CA LYS A 135 2.80 -9.99 -13.50
C LYS A 135 2.04 -8.87 -12.78
N ALA A 136 1.66 -7.84 -13.52
CA ALA A 136 0.84 -6.75 -13.03
C ALA A 136 -0.61 -6.90 -13.52
N TYR A 137 -1.55 -6.43 -12.72
CA TYR A 137 -2.92 -6.19 -13.16
C TYR A 137 -3.28 -4.72 -13.00
N ARG A 138 -4.22 -4.24 -13.79
CA ARG A 138 -4.80 -2.91 -13.64
C ARG A 138 -6.17 -2.99 -12.97
N GLY A 139 -6.40 -2.16 -11.96
CA GLY A 139 -7.67 -2.12 -11.26
C GLY A 139 -8.02 -0.74 -10.77
N GLY A 140 -9.34 -0.47 -10.63
CA GLY A 140 -9.88 0.75 -10.09
C GLY A 140 -10.51 0.56 -8.71
N ILE A 141 -10.87 1.68 -8.07
CA ILE A 141 -11.83 1.76 -6.96
C ILE A 141 -13.11 2.32 -7.60
N ASP A 142 -13.84 1.48 -8.31
CA ASP A 142 -14.78 1.84 -9.37
C ASP A 142 -16.23 1.42 -9.10
N LEU A 143 -16.57 1.10 -7.85
CA LEU A 143 -17.92 0.63 -7.52
C LEU A 143 -19.00 1.65 -7.88
N ASN A 144 -18.71 2.94 -7.76
CA ASN A 144 -19.60 4.04 -8.11
C ASN A 144 -19.69 4.33 -9.62
N TYR A 145 -18.85 3.70 -10.45
CA TYR A 145 -18.87 3.97 -11.89
C TYR A 145 -20.13 3.40 -12.54
N PRO A 146 -20.85 4.20 -13.35
CA PRO A 146 -21.86 3.66 -14.25
C PRO A 146 -21.20 2.73 -15.28
N LEU A 147 -21.97 1.74 -15.75
CA LEU A 147 -21.41 0.68 -16.61
C LEU A 147 -20.64 1.20 -17.84
N PRO A 148 -21.10 2.23 -18.59
CA PRO A 148 -20.34 2.74 -19.72
C PRO A 148 -18.97 3.29 -19.33
N LYS A 149 -18.86 3.98 -18.18
CA LYS A 149 -17.59 4.51 -17.68
C LYS A 149 -16.66 3.38 -17.23
N LEU A 150 -17.21 2.34 -16.58
CA LEU A 150 -16.41 1.17 -16.20
C LEU A 150 -15.81 0.52 -17.44
N LEU A 151 -16.63 0.24 -18.47
CA LEU A 151 -16.14 -0.40 -19.70
C LEU A 151 -15.08 0.45 -20.41
N ALA A 152 -15.29 1.76 -20.55
CA ALA A 152 -14.29 2.66 -21.13
C ALA A 152 -12.98 2.68 -20.32
N SER A 153 -13.04 2.57 -18.98
CA SER A 153 -11.83 2.45 -18.16
C SER A 153 -11.07 1.14 -18.43
N ILE A 154 -11.81 0.04 -18.57
CA ILE A 154 -11.20 -1.28 -18.88
C ILE A 154 -10.57 -1.27 -20.27
N GLU A 155 -11.25 -0.71 -21.29
CA GLU A 155 -10.66 -0.53 -22.62
C GLU A 155 -9.34 0.25 -22.56
N GLY A 156 -9.31 1.35 -21.80
CA GLY A 156 -8.08 2.11 -21.59
C GLY A 156 -6.96 1.29 -20.92
N TYR A 157 -7.29 0.39 -19.99
CA TYR A 157 -6.29 -0.49 -19.38
C TYR A 157 -5.71 -1.51 -20.38
N LEU A 158 -6.55 -2.04 -21.27
CA LEU A 158 -6.09 -2.94 -22.33
C LEU A 158 -5.21 -2.19 -23.35
N ASP A 159 -5.58 -0.95 -23.69
CA ASP A 159 -4.77 -0.08 -24.58
C ASP A 159 -3.42 0.27 -23.96
N GLU A 160 -3.31 0.36 -22.65
CA GLU A 160 -2.04 0.48 -21.91
C GLU A 160 -1.19 -0.81 -21.93
N GLY A 161 -1.74 -1.92 -22.44
CA GLY A 161 -1.04 -3.22 -22.58
C GLY A 161 -1.18 -4.15 -21.38
N PHE A 162 -2.13 -3.91 -20.45
CA PHE A 162 -2.42 -4.86 -19.35
C PHE A 162 -3.19 -6.07 -19.86
N ASP A 163 -2.75 -7.25 -19.45
CA ASP A 163 -3.38 -8.55 -19.72
C ASP A 163 -4.14 -9.12 -18.53
N ALA A 164 -4.31 -8.31 -17.50
CA ALA A 164 -5.02 -8.64 -16.26
C ALA A 164 -5.73 -7.40 -15.70
N VAL A 165 -7.01 -7.55 -15.36
CA VAL A 165 -7.83 -6.45 -14.84
C VAL A 165 -8.61 -6.85 -13.59
N LYS A 166 -8.90 -5.88 -12.73
CA LYS A 166 -9.71 -6.07 -11.52
C LYS A 166 -10.74 -4.96 -11.40
N ILE A 167 -11.99 -5.32 -11.03
CA ILE A 167 -13.06 -4.37 -10.75
C ILE A 167 -13.58 -4.54 -9.32
N LYS A 168 -14.23 -3.51 -8.79
CA LYS A 168 -14.97 -3.59 -7.55
C LYS A 168 -16.36 -4.16 -7.77
N VAL A 169 -16.75 -5.05 -6.83
CA VAL A 169 -18.10 -5.60 -6.66
C VAL A 169 -18.57 -5.37 -5.23
N GLY A 170 -19.81 -5.75 -4.89
CA GLY A 170 -20.41 -5.52 -3.58
C GLY A 170 -21.48 -4.43 -3.63
N LYS A 171 -22.17 -4.30 -4.78
CA LYS A 171 -23.39 -3.50 -4.90
C LYS A 171 -24.49 -4.03 -3.97
N ALA A 172 -25.40 -3.15 -3.55
CA ALA A 172 -26.56 -3.55 -2.75
C ALA A 172 -27.37 -4.65 -3.45
N GLU A 173 -27.58 -4.51 -4.76
CA GLU A 173 -28.29 -5.48 -5.59
C GLU A 173 -27.31 -6.38 -6.34
N LEU A 174 -27.28 -7.68 -6.01
CA LEU A 174 -26.40 -8.67 -6.64
C LEU A 174 -26.54 -8.69 -8.18
N ALA A 175 -27.74 -8.43 -8.70
CA ALA A 175 -27.98 -8.38 -10.14
C ALA A 175 -27.14 -7.29 -10.84
N GLU A 176 -26.82 -6.18 -10.15
CA GLU A 176 -25.96 -5.14 -10.69
C GLU A 176 -24.52 -5.63 -10.81
N ASP A 177 -24.00 -6.33 -9.81
CA ASP A 177 -22.64 -6.92 -9.87
C ASP A 177 -22.56 -7.97 -10.97
N VAL A 178 -23.56 -8.87 -11.08
CA VAL A 178 -23.63 -9.86 -12.17
C VAL A 178 -23.60 -9.19 -13.54
N LYS A 179 -24.36 -8.09 -13.71
CA LYS A 179 -24.37 -7.32 -14.96
C LYS A 179 -22.99 -6.71 -15.26
N ARG A 180 -22.33 -6.12 -14.26
CA ARG A 180 -20.97 -5.54 -14.38
C ARG A 180 -19.96 -6.59 -14.78
N VAL A 181 -19.91 -7.71 -14.06
CA VAL A 181 -18.96 -8.82 -14.30
C VAL A 181 -19.16 -9.40 -15.71
N ARG A 182 -20.41 -9.67 -16.11
CA ARG A 182 -20.73 -10.18 -17.47
C ARG A 182 -20.29 -9.23 -18.55
N ALA A 183 -20.61 -7.93 -18.41
CA ALA A 183 -20.26 -6.93 -19.41
C ALA A 183 -18.74 -6.76 -19.55
N VAL A 184 -17.99 -6.76 -18.45
CA VAL A 184 -16.53 -6.71 -18.50
C VAL A 184 -15.96 -7.96 -19.14
N ARG A 185 -16.41 -9.17 -18.76
CA ARG A 185 -15.95 -10.42 -19.37
C ARG A 185 -16.24 -10.46 -20.87
N GLN A 186 -17.42 -9.98 -21.29
CA GLN A 186 -17.77 -9.88 -22.72
C GLN A 186 -16.83 -8.91 -23.48
N LEU A 187 -16.41 -7.82 -22.83
CA LEU A 187 -15.50 -6.85 -23.42
C LEU A 187 -14.07 -7.40 -23.58
N ILE A 188 -13.55 -8.03 -22.51
CA ILE A 188 -12.12 -8.44 -22.48
C ILE A 188 -11.85 -9.80 -23.10
N GLY A 189 -12.88 -10.60 -23.42
CA GLY A 189 -12.72 -11.98 -23.94
C GLY A 189 -12.21 -12.95 -22.88
N ASP A 190 -11.75 -14.12 -23.29
CA ASP A 190 -11.35 -15.21 -22.40
C ASP A 190 -9.86 -15.19 -22.04
N ASP A 191 -9.02 -14.52 -22.83
CA ASP A 191 -7.56 -14.51 -22.69
C ASP A 191 -7.04 -13.53 -21.60
N ILE A 192 -7.86 -12.57 -21.18
CA ILE A 192 -7.48 -11.59 -20.17
C ILE A 192 -7.87 -12.10 -18.77
N ASP A 193 -6.92 -12.08 -17.85
CA ASP A 193 -7.18 -12.41 -16.45
C ASP A 193 -8.15 -11.39 -15.82
N PHE A 194 -9.22 -11.91 -15.22
CA PHE A 194 -10.25 -11.05 -14.64
C PHE A 194 -10.47 -11.37 -13.15
N MET A 195 -10.31 -10.34 -12.34
CA MET A 195 -10.44 -10.41 -10.89
C MET A 195 -11.58 -9.49 -10.41
N VAL A 196 -12.19 -9.86 -9.30
CA VAL A 196 -13.18 -9.06 -8.58
C VAL A 196 -12.77 -8.85 -7.13
N ASP A 197 -13.16 -7.72 -6.54
CA ASP A 197 -12.82 -7.37 -5.18
C ASP A 197 -14.07 -6.75 -4.50
N ALA A 198 -14.62 -7.47 -3.51
CA ALA A 198 -15.81 -7.07 -2.78
C ALA A 198 -15.51 -6.24 -1.52
N ASN A 199 -14.24 -6.01 -1.15
CA ASN A 199 -13.85 -5.27 0.04
C ASN A 199 -14.66 -5.68 1.30
N TYR A 200 -14.72 -6.98 1.58
CA TYR A 200 -15.42 -7.57 2.75
C TYR A 200 -16.96 -7.36 2.77
N ALA A 201 -17.58 -6.90 1.70
CA ALA A 201 -19.02 -6.60 1.66
C ALA A 201 -19.92 -7.85 1.51
N LEU A 202 -19.31 -9.01 1.20
CA LEU A 202 -20.04 -10.26 1.01
C LEU A 202 -19.88 -11.18 2.23
N ASP A 203 -20.94 -11.90 2.55
CA ASP A 203 -20.94 -12.98 3.52
C ASP A 203 -21.06 -14.36 2.82
N TYR A 204 -21.17 -15.43 3.63
CA TYR A 204 -21.25 -16.81 3.09
C TYR A 204 -22.50 -17.04 2.21
N ALA A 205 -23.56 -16.28 2.40
CA ALA A 205 -24.83 -16.43 1.67
C ALA A 205 -24.88 -15.64 0.35
N ARG A 206 -23.97 -14.70 0.16
CA ARG A 206 -23.79 -13.86 -1.03
C ARG A 206 -22.48 -14.15 -1.70
#